data_a4953c301df8b8f5c6aa423fc52ebb75
#
_entry.id   a4953c301df8b8f5c6aa423fc52ebb75
#
_cell.length_a   1.000
_cell.length_b   1.000
_cell.length_c   1.000
_cell.angle_alpha   90.00
_cell.angle_beta   90.00
_cell.angle_gamma   90.00
#
_symmetry.space_group_name_H-M   'P 1'
#
loop_
_entity.id
_entity.type
_entity.pdbx_description
1 polymer ?
#
loop_
_entity_poly.entity_id
_entity_poly.type
_entity_poly.pdbx_seq_one_letter_code
_entity_poly.pdbx_strand_id
1 'polypeptide(L)'
;MLQPLTISKIELFKLSIPLIEPFTTSLGTDTDAENVLVKIFTKEGIIGIGECSPYMPINGESQDTCYIVGQYFAKALIGKNPLDIEACIQLMDRIIYANSSIKSAFDIALYDIASQHAGLPLYQFIGGENNKTLVTDYTVSVGEPEQMAKDALKIKNQGYPAIKVKLGKNGPTDVARIKAIRAAVGNEIPIRIDANQGWKVKEAIETLNALAVYDIQHCEEPIARWKFMKLPKVKKHSPIPIMADECCGDEHDAEKLIALNACQYFNIKLGKSGGIYKGLKIVRL
;
A
#
# COMPACT_ATOMS: atom_id res chain seq x y z
N MET A 1 -17.14 29.54 -8.98
CA MET A 1 -17.19 28.12 -9.43
C MET A 1 -16.11 27.96 -10.51
N LEU A 2 -15.27 26.94 -10.40
CA LEU A 2 -14.29 26.59 -11.44
C LEU A 2 -15.03 26.22 -12.72
N GLN A 3 -14.50 26.62 -13.89
CA GLN A 3 -15.12 26.21 -15.17
C GLN A 3 -15.07 24.70 -15.35
N PRO A 4 -16.13 24.07 -15.87
CA PRO A 4 -16.14 22.63 -16.11
C PRO A 4 -15.09 22.26 -17.16
N LEU A 5 -14.40 21.15 -16.94
CA LEU A 5 -13.48 20.56 -17.90
C LEU A 5 -14.14 19.38 -18.61
N THR A 6 -13.59 18.99 -19.76
CA THR A 6 -14.10 17.83 -20.51
C THR A 6 -12.97 16.88 -20.87
N ILE A 7 -13.06 15.61 -20.46
CA ILE A 7 -12.11 14.57 -20.89
C ILE A 7 -12.25 14.36 -22.40
N SER A 8 -11.17 14.60 -23.14
CA SER A 8 -11.12 14.49 -24.61
C SER A 8 -10.47 13.18 -25.08
N LYS A 9 -9.47 12.69 -24.35
CA LYS A 9 -8.69 11.50 -24.70
C LYS A 9 -8.14 10.85 -23.44
N ILE A 10 -7.98 9.53 -23.44
CA ILE A 10 -7.27 8.78 -22.40
C ILE A 10 -6.32 7.78 -23.07
N GLU A 11 -5.10 7.74 -22.61
CA GLU A 11 -4.06 6.81 -23.05
C GLU A 11 -3.59 5.95 -21.89
N LEU A 12 -3.33 4.67 -22.18
CA LEU A 12 -2.78 3.72 -21.23
C LEU A 12 -1.48 3.14 -21.78
N PHE A 13 -0.49 2.98 -20.90
CA PHE A 13 0.81 2.42 -21.25
C PHE A 13 1.20 1.36 -20.23
N LYS A 14 1.70 0.23 -20.72
CA LYS A 14 2.36 -0.77 -19.89
C LYS A 14 3.80 -0.35 -19.67
N LEU A 15 4.23 -0.33 -18.42
CA LEU A 15 5.59 -0.03 -18.00
C LEU A 15 6.15 -1.23 -17.25
N SER A 16 7.16 -1.89 -17.79
CA SER A 16 7.90 -2.95 -17.11
C SER A 16 9.29 -2.42 -16.81
N ILE A 17 9.59 -2.23 -15.53
CA ILE A 17 10.84 -1.58 -15.05
C ILE A 17 11.60 -2.60 -14.23
N PRO A 18 12.81 -3.03 -14.67
CA PRO A 18 13.66 -3.93 -13.91
C PRO A 18 14.02 -3.34 -12.54
N LEU A 19 13.92 -4.14 -11.47
CA LEU A 19 14.37 -3.75 -10.14
C LEU A 19 15.90 -3.82 -10.07
N ILE A 20 16.51 -2.93 -9.31
CA ILE A 20 17.96 -2.92 -9.06
C ILE A 20 18.39 -4.21 -8.35
N GLU A 21 17.57 -4.68 -7.40
CA GLU A 21 17.75 -5.92 -6.66
C GLU A 21 16.40 -6.65 -6.58
N PRO A 22 16.35 -8.00 -6.65
CA PRO A 22 15.11 -8.76 -6.47
C PRO A 22 14.44 -8.46 -5.12
N PHE A 23 13.12 -8.32 -5.12
CA PHE A 23 12.35 -8.06 -3.91
C PHE A 23 11.62 -9.32 -3.46
N THR A 24 12.00 -9.86 -2.29
CA THR A 24 11.46 -11.12 -1.76
C THR A 24 10.62 -10.90 -0.50
N THR A 25 9.40 -11.45 -0.51
CA THR A 25 8.46 -11.48 0.61
C THR A 25 8.05 -12.93 0.94
N SER A 26 7.12 -13.11 1.88
CA SER A 26 6.51 -14.43 2.13
C SER A 26 5.67 -14.92 0.93
N LEU A 27 5.23 -14.01 0.05
CA LEU A 27 4.35 -14.29 -1.08
C LEU A 27 5.10 -14.66 -2.37
N GLY A 28 6.36 -14.24 -2.52
CA GLY A 28 7.16 -14.52 -3.72
C GLY A 28 8.34 -13.58 -3.88
N THR A 29 8.98 -13.66 -5.05
CA THR A 29 10.11 -12.81 -5.46
C THR A 29 9.77 -12.13 -6.78
N ASP A 30 9.92 -10.82 -6.83
CA ASP A 30 9.73 -9.99 -8.01
C ASP A 30 11.09 -9.46 -8.51
N THR A 31 11.27 -9.44 -9.83
CA THR A 31 12.45 -8.90 -10.51
C THR A 31 12.15 -7.61 -11.27
N ASP A 32 10.87 -7.35 -11.54
CA ASP A 32 10.37 -6.24 -12.34
C ASP A 32 9.18 -5.59 -11.66
N ALA A 33 9.02 -4.27 -11.85
CA ALA A 33 7.79 -3.54 -11.53
C ALA A 33 6.93 -3.47 -12.79
N GLU A 34 5.83 -4.19 -12.81
CA GLU A 34 4.90 -4.26 -13.94
C GLU A 34 3.73 -3.29 -13.73
N ASN A 35 3.89 -2.05 -14.15
CA ASN A 35 2.96 -0.97 -13.90
C ASN A 35 2.09 -0.63 -15.12
N VAL A 36 0.99 0.08 -14.89
CA VAL A 36 0.19 0.72 -15.93
C VAL A 36 0.10 2.21 -15.65
N LEU A 37 0.55 3.01 -16.63
CA LEU A 37 0.42 4.47 -16.63
C LEU A 37 -0.85 4.88 -17.37
N VAL A 38 -1.58 5.83 -16.78
CA VAL A 38 -2.79 6.45 -17.35
C VAL A 38 -2.54 7.92 -17.58
N LYS A 39 -2.83 8.42 -18.79
CA LYS A 39 -2.85 9.84 -19.12
C LYS A 39 -4.26 10.25 -19.54
N ILE A 40 -4.83 11.22 -18.84
CA ILE A 40 -6.15 11.80 -19.12
C ILE A 40 -5.93 13.21 -19.67
N PHE A 41 -6.42 13.45 -20.89
CA PHE A 41 -6.34 14.75 -21.56
C PHE A 41 -7.70 15.44 -21.49
N THR A 42 -7.71 16.73 -21.17
CA THR A 42 -8.91 17.56 -21.26
C THR A 42 -8.93 18.36 -22.57
N LYS A 43 -10.11 18.83 -22.98
CA LYS A 43 -10.25 19.75 -24.14
C LYS A 43 -9.55 21.08 -23.87
N GLU A 44 -9.47 21.48 -22.62
CA GLU A 44 -8.91 22.73 -22.14
C GLU A 44 -7.38 22.67 -21.99
N GLY A 45 -6.74 21.54 -22.31
CA GLY A 45 -5.30 21.38 -22.41
C GLY A 45 -4.60 20.89 -21.12
N ILE A 46 -5.35 20.61 -20.05
CA ILE A 46 -4.78 20.00 -18.85
C ILE A 46 -4.58 18.50 -19.06
N ILE A 47 -3.47 17.97 -18.61
CA ILE A 47 -3.14 16.54 -18.67
C ILE A 47 -2.95 16.05 -17.24
N GLY A 48 -3.74 15.03 -16.84
CA GLY A 48 -3.53 14.32 -15.59
C GLY A 48 -2.81 12.98 -15.81
N ILE A 49 -1.94 12.65 -14.89
CA ILE A 49 -1.14 11.42 -14.92
C ILE A 49 -1.41 10.62 -13.65
N GLY A 50 -1.62 9.32 -13.84
CA GLY A 50 -1.73 8.38 -12.73
C GLY A 50 -1.11 7.05 -13.09
N GLU A 51 -0.65 6.33 -12.09
CA GLU A 51 0.04 5.06 -12.26
C GLU A 51 -0.48 4.06 -11.24
N CYS A 52 -0.56 2.80 -11.62
CA CYS A 52 -0.77 1.71 -10.70
C CYS A 52 0.31 0.64 -10.84
N SER A 53 0.61 -0.01 -9.72
CA SER A 53 1.50 -1.16 -9.62
C SER A 53 0.66 -2.35 -9.12
N PRO A 54 0.02 -3.11 -10.01
CA PRO A 54 -0.76 -4.27 -9.62
C PRO A 54 0.14 -5.37 -9.07
N TYR A 55 -0.41 -6.16 -8.14
CA TYR A 55 0.30 -7.29 -7.59
C TYR A 55 -0.67 -8.47 -7.38
N MET A 56 -0.55 -9.50 -8.20
CA MET A 56 -1.50 -10.63 -8.23
C MET A 56 -1.76 -11.28 -6.86
N PRO A 57 -0.74 -11.54 -6.00
CA PRO A 57 -0.99 -12.13 -4.69
C PRO A 57 -1.80 -11.25 -3.74
N ILE A 58 -1.81 -9.93 -3.94
CA ILE A 58 -2.50 -8.96 -3.09
C ILE A 58 -3.84 -8.54 -3.68
N ASN A 59 -3.81 -7.97 -4.88
CA ASN A 59 -4.98 -7.35 -5.51
C ASN A 59 -5.74 -8.30 -6.45
N GLY A 60 -5.13 -9.41 -6.87
CA GLY A 60 -5.68 -10.27 -7.91
C GLY A 60 -5.59 -9.68 -9.31
N GLU A 61 -4.79 -8.62 -9.47
CA GLU A 61 -4.62 -7.90 -10.73
C GLU A 61 -3.18 -8.04 -11.24
N SER A 62 -3.03 -8.14 -12.56
CA SER A 62 -1.75 -8.08 -13.27
C SER A 62 -1.70 -6.82 -14.15
N GLN A 63 -0.52 -6.53 -14.71
CA GLN A 63 -0.38 -5.44 -15.69
C GLN A 63 -1.37 -5.61 -16.85
N ASP A 64 -1.55 -6.85 -17.37
CA ASP A 64 -2.45 -7.14 -18.48
C ASP A 64 -3.91 -6.90 -18.11
N THR A 65 -4.36 -7.41 -16.97
CA THR A 65 -5.74 -7.20 -16.53
C THR A 65 -6.03 -5.72 -16.26
N CYS A 66 -5.09 -5.00 -15.63
CA CYS A 66 -5.20 -3.56 -15.43
C CYS A 66 -5.29 -2.79 -16.75
N TYR A 67 -4.46 -3.14 -17.73
CA TYR A 67 -4.48 -2.51 -19.04
C TYR A 67 -5.81 -2.73 -19.78
N ILE A 68 -6.32 -3.97 -19.77
CA ILE A 68 -7.60 -4.31 -20.42
C ILE A 68 -8.78 -3.61 -19.74
N VAL A 69 -8.85 -3.69 -18.40
CA VAL A 69 -9.92 -3.04 -17.63
C VAL A 69 -9.87 -1.52 -17.79
N GLY A 70 -8.67 -0.94 -17.80
CA GLY A 70 -8.47 0.48 -18.04
C GLY A 70 -9.03 0.97 -19.38
N GLN A 71 -9.03 0.13 -20.42
CA GLN A 71 -9.65 0.48 -21.71
C GLN A 71 -11.18 0.64 -21.62
N TYR A 72 -11.85 -0.15 -20.75
CA TYR A 72 -13.28 0.05 -20.50
C TYR A 72 -13.54 1.38 -19.79
N PHE A 73 -12.73 1.71 -18.80
CA PHE A 73 -12.83 3.00 -18.08
C PHE A 73 -12.55 4.17 -19.03
N ALA A 74 -11.52 4.07 -19.86
CA ALA A 74 -11.19 5.10 -20.83
C ALA A 74 -12.38 5.43 -21.75
N LYS A 75 -13.04 4.40 -22.31
CA LYS A 75 -14.24 4.60 -23.15
C LYS A 75 -15.38 5.28 -22.39
N ALA A 76 -15.62 4.90 -21.14
CA ALA A 76 -16.74 5.40 -20.36
C ALA A 76 -16.54 6.84 -19.85
N LEU A 77 -15.29 7.25 -19.62
CA LEU A 77 -14.95 8.57 -19.08
C LEU A 77 -14.81 9.66 -20.15
N ILE A 78 -14.67 9.34 -21.43
CA ILE A 78 -14.65 10.34 -22.50
C ILE A 78 -15.92 11.21 -22.42
N GLY A 79 -15.73 12.53 -22.52
CA GLY A 79 -16.80 13.53 -22.45
C GLY A 79 -17.28 13.83 -21.02
N LYS A 80 -16.76 13.17 -19.99
CA LYS A 80 -17.09 13.46 -18.59
C LYS A 80 -16.26 14.65 -18.07
N ASN A 81 -16.75 15.27 -17.00
CA ASN A 81 -16.01 16.29 -16.29
C ASN A 81 -15.05 15.64 -15.28
N PRO A 82 -13.71 15.78 -15.43
CA PRO A 82 -12.75 15.17 -14.50
C PRO A 82 -12.77 15.78 -13.10
N LEU A 83 -13.37 16.97 -12.92
CA LEU A 83 -13.52 17.61 -11.62
C LEU A 83 -14.60 16.93 -10.76
N ASP A 84 -15.54 16.20 -11.36
CA ASP A 84 -16.54 15.38 -10.66
C ASP A 84 -15.94 14.01 -10.32
N ILE A 85 -14.87 14.03 -9.50
CA ILE A 85 -14.06 12.83 -9.16
C ILE A 85 -14.97 11.71 -8.65
N GLU A 86 -15.86 12.01 -7.71
CA GLU A 86 -16.78 11.02 -7.16
C GLU A 86 -17.65 10.36 -8.23
N ALA A 87 -18.22 11.14 -9.13
CA ALA A 87 -19.05 10.61 -10.22
C ALA A 87 -18.25 9.72 -11.18
N CYS A 88 -16.98 10.09 -11.46
CA CYS A 88 -16.06 9.28 -12.26
C CYS A 88 -15.73 7.95 -11.58
N ILE A 89 -15.43 7.96 -10.26
CA ILE A 89 -15.16 6.75 -9.48
C ILE A 89 -16.39 5.84 -9.44
N GLN A 90 -17.58 6.39 -9.14
CA GLN A 90 -18.83 5.63 -9.14
C GLN A 90 -19.15 5.03 -10.51
N LEU A 91 -18.81 5.73 -11.61
CA LEU A 91 -18.96 5.18 -12.95
C LEU A 91 -18.06 3.96 -13.18
N MET A 92 -16.79 4.04 -12.78
CA MET A 92 -15.86 2.90 -12.85
C MET A 92 -16.30 1.73 -11.96
N ASP A 93 -16.83 2.02 -10.76
CA ASP A 93 -17.35 0.98 -9.85
C ASP A 93 -18.58 0.25 -10.42
N ARG A 94 -19.42 0.93 -11.21
CA ARG A 94 -20.54 0.29 -11.92
C ARG A 94 -20.14 -0.56 -13.12
N ILE A 95 -18.98 -0.31 -13.73
CA ILE A 95 -18.47 -1.09 -14.87
C ILE A 95 -17.95 -2.45 -14.40
N ILE A 96 -17.16 -2.47 -13.32
CA ILE A 96 -16.56 -3.70 -12.83
C ILE A 96 -16.33 -3.63 -11.32
N TYR A 97 -16.64 -4.73 -10.64
CA TYR A 97 -16.34 -4.92 -9.23
C TYR A 97 -14.83 -5.05 -8.99
N ALA A 98 -14.35 -4.65 -7.80
CA ALA A 98 -12.93 -4.68 -7.43
C ALA A 98 -12.04 -3.91 -8.42
N ASN A 99 -10.94 -4.50 -8.89
CA ASN A 99 -9.97 -3.87 -9.81
C ASN A 99 -9.44 -2.53 -9.27
N SER A 100 -9.07 -2.55 -8.00
CA SER A 100 -8.68 -1.35 -7.25
C SER A 100 -7.38 -0.73 -7.76
N SER A 101 -6.42 -1.55 -8.24
CA SER A 101 -5.16 -1.03 -8.76
C SER A 101 -5.38 -0.12 -9.96
N ILE A 102 -6.08 -0.59 -10.99
CA ILE A 102 -6.30 0.26 -12.17
C ILE A 102 -7.23 1.44 -11.86
N LYS A 103 -8.24 1.29 -10.98
CA LYS A 103 -9.07 2.40 -10.51
C LYS A 103 -8.21 3.46 -9.83
N SER A 104 -7.19 3.08 -9.05
CA SER A 104 -6.29 4.03 -8.41
C SER A 104 -5.51 4.88 -9.40
N ALA A 105 -5.06 4.31 -10.53
CA ALA A 105 -4.38 5.07 -11.57
C ALA A 105 -5.29 6.15 -12.18
N PHE A 106 -6.55 5.82 -12.46
CA PHE A 106 -7.52 6.81 -12.94
C PHE A 106 -7.84 7.86 -11.90
N ASP A 107 -8.06 7.46 -10.66
CA ASP A 107 -8.31 8.38 -9.54
C ASP A 107 -7.16 9.37 -9.34
N ILE A 108 -5.92 8.90 -9.33
CA ILE A 108 -4.73 9.74 -9.22
C ILE A 108 -4.67 10.74 -10.39
N ALA A 109 -4.93 10.31 -11.62
CA ALA A 109 -4.95 11.19 -12.78
C ALA A 109 -6.07 12.26 -12.70
N LEU A 110 -7.24 11.92 -12.15
CA LEU A 110 -8.33 12.88 -11.92
C LEU A 110 -7.95 13.91 -10.85
N TYR A 111 -7.34 13.47 -9.74
CA TYR A 111 -6.83 14.38 -8.70
C TYR A 111 -5.70 15.28 -9.23
N ASP A 112 -4.84 14.75 -10.09
CA ASP A 112 -3.78 15.54 -10.75
C ASP A 112 -4.38 16.66 -11.60
N ILE A 113 -5.40 16.37 -12.44
CA ILE A 113 -6.15 17.39 -13.19
C ILE A 113 -6.77 18.43 -12.26
N ALA A 114 -7.46 17.98 -11.20
CA ALA A 114 -8.19 18.85 -10.32
C ALA A 114 -7.26 19.79 -9.56
N SER A 115 -6.11 19.30 -9.08
CA SER A 115 -5.11 20.13 -8.39
C SER A 115 -4.45 21.14 -9.33
N GLN A 116 -4.09 20.75 -10.56
CA GLN A 116 -3.58 21.65 -11.59
C GLN A 116 -4.61 22.75 -11.94
N HIS A 117 -5.87 22.38 -12.12
CA HIS A 117 -6.95 23.33 -12.41
C HIS A 117 -7.19 24.32 -11.28
N ALA A 118 -7.02 23.89 -10.03
CA ALA A 118 -7.11 24.73 -8.85
C ALA A 118 -5.85 25.60 -8.64
N GLY A 119 -4.76 25.37 -9.38
CA GLY A 119 -3.48 26.05 -9.19
C GLY A 119 -2.80 25.71 -7.86
N LEU A 120 -3.10 24.52 -7.28
CA LEU A 120 -2.59 24.07 -6.00
C LEU A 120 -1.77 22.79 -6.16
N PRO A 121 -0.69 22.61 -5.39
CA PRO A 121 -0.07 21.30 -5.28
C PRO A 121 -1.07 20.30 -4.65
N LEU A 122 -0.98 19.04 -5.05
CA LEU A 122 -1.96 18.01 -4.67
C LEU A 122 -2.18 17.92 -3.15
N TYR A 123 -1.12 18.00 -2.35
CA TYR A 123 -1.25 17.92 -0.89
C TYR A 123 -2.13 19.03 -0.30
N GLN A 124 -2.05 20.28 -0.84
CA GLN A 124 -2.92 21.38 -0.43
C GLN A 124 -4.34 21.19 -0.95
N PHE A 125 -4.49 20.71 -2.19
CA PHE A 125 -5.81 20.44 -2.78
C PHE A 125 -6.63 19.43 -1.95
N ILE A 126 -5.97 18.41 -1.38
CA ILE A 126 -6.63 17.43 -0.49
C ILE A 126 -6.69 17.89 0.99
N GLY A 127 -6.33 19.13 1.30
CA GLY A 127 -6.43 19.72 2.64
C GLY A 127 -5.22 19.47 3.53
N GLY A 128 -4.08 19.05 2.97
CA GLY A 128 -2.83 18.88 3.71
C GLY A 128 -2.07 20.19 3.89
N GLU A 129 -1.29 20.26 4.95
CA GLU A 129 -0.34 21.33 5.24
C GLU A 129 1.09 20.79 5.17
N ASN A 130 1.99 21.46 4.45
CA ASN A 130 3.40 21.03 4.36
C ASN A 130 4.18 21.50 5.59
N ASN A 131 3.77 21.10 6.78
CA ASN A 131 4.28 21.55 8.08
C ASN A 131 4.99 20.45 8.87
N LYS A 132 5.17 19.25 8.30
CA LYS A 132 5.79 18.11 8.97
C LYS A 132 6.84 17.45 8.08
N THR A 133 7.96 17.08 8.69
CA THR A 133 8.91 16.15 8.07
C THR A 133 8.34 14.74 8.15
N LEU A 134 8.16 14.09 7.01
CA LEU A 134 7.80 12.67 6.93
C LEU A 134 9.06 11.84 6.87
N VAL A 135 9.09 10.77 7.64
CA VAL A 135 10.19 9.80 7.66
C VAL A 135 9.74 8.50 7.00
N THR A 136 10.62 7.91 6.20
CA THR A 136 10.40 6.59 5.58
C THR A 136 11.30 5.55 6.20
N ASP A 137 10.90 4.29 6.11
CA ASP A 137 11.78 3.15 6.33
C ASP A 137 12.35 2.62 5.02
N TYR A 138 13.30 1.71 5.11
CA TYR A 138 13.72 0.87 4.00
C TYR A 138 13.56 -0.61 4.39
N THR A 139 13.20 -1.44 3.40
CA THR A 139 12.79 -2.83 3.66
C THR A 139 13.94 -3.80 3.51
N VAL A 140 14.14 -4.66 4.51
CA VAL A 140 14.96 -5.88 4.44
C VAL A 140 14.08 -7.02 3.93
N SER A 141 14.45 -7.60 2.80
CA SER A 141 13.79 -8.78 2.22
C SER A 141 14.00 -10.03 3.07
N VAL A 142 13.12 -11.05 2.92
CA VAL A 142 13.28 -12.33 3.62
C VAL A 142 14.53 -13.06 3.11
N GLY A 143 15.38 -13.48 4.03
CA GLY A 143 16.61 -14.21 3.75
C GLY A 143 17.12 -14.96 4.99
N GLU A 144 18.38 -15.42 4.94
CA GLU A 144 19.05 -16.00 6.09
C GLU A 144 19.38 -14.92 7.13
N PRO A 145 19.36 -15.24 8.45
CA PRO A 145 19.52 -14.25 9.53
C PRO A 145 20.79 -13.37 9.38
N GLU A 146 21.93 -13.98 9.03
CA GLU A 146 23.19 -13.28 8.88
C GLU A 146 23.18 -12.32 7.68
N GLN A 147 22.54 -12.70 6.57
CA GLN A 147 22.41 -11.81 5.41
C GLN A 147 21.49 -10.65 5.73
N MET A 148 20.33 -10.92 6.34
CA MET A 148 19.39 -9.87 6.73
C MET A 148 20.00 -8.88 7.74
N ALA A 149 20.87 -9.35 8.63
CA ALA A 149 21.62 -8.47 9.53
C ALA A 149 22.59 -7.54 8.79
N LYS A 150 23.29 -8.04 7.74
CA LYS A 150 24.17 -7.23 6.87
C LYS A 150 23.36 -6.19 6.11
N ASP A 151 22.22 -6.58 5.54
CA ASP A 151 21.34 -5.68 4.78
C ASP A 151 20.75 -4.59 5.69
N ALA A 152 20.31 -4.94 6.88
CA ALA A 152 19.85 -3.98 7.88
C ALA A 152 20.94 -2.97 8.28
N LEU A 153 22.18 -3.44 8.48
CA LEU A 153 23.31 -2.56 8.80
C LEU A 153 23.63 -1.62 7.63
N LYS A 154 23.58 -2.11 6.38
CA LYS A 154 23.73 -1.29 5.17
C LYS A 154 22.68 -0.16 5.14
N ILE A 155 21.40 -0.50 5.38
CA ILE A 155 20.30 0.46 5.43
C ILE A 155 20.53 1.53 6.52
N LYS A 156 20.91 1.11 7.73
CA LYS A 156 21.26 2.03 8.81
C LYS A 156 22.38 2.99 8.42
N ASN A 157 23.46 2.46 7.79
CA ASN A 157 24.62 3.24 7.37
C ASN A 157 24.29 4.20 6.20
N GLN A 158 23.24 3.94 5.44
CA GLN A 158 22.69 4.85 4.43
C GLN A 158 21.86 6.00 5.04
N GLY A 159 21.65 6.00 6.36
CA GLY A 159 20.96 7.07 7.08
C GLY A 159 19.44 6.94 7.11
N TYR A 160 18.88 5.79 6.78
CA TYR A 160 17.44 5.57 6.96
C TYR A 160 17.07 5.58 8.45
N PRO A 161 16.00 6.30 8.83
CA PRO A 161 15.64 6.50 10.24
C PRO A 161 14.86 5.31 10.83
N ALA A 162 14.44 4.35 10.04
CA ALA A 162 13.74 3.14 10.46
C ALA A 162 13.99 1.99 9.47
N ILE A 163 13.86 0.75 9.95
CA ILE A 163 14.02 -0.46 9.14
C ILE A 163 12.72 -1.25 9.17
N LYS A 164 12.17 -1.59 7.99
CA LYS A 164 11.09 -2.56 7.85
C LYS A 164 11.68 -3.93 7.55
N VAL A 165 11.22 -4.99 8.19
CA VAL A 165 11.74 -6.35 8.04
C VAL A 165 10.63 -7.29 7.59
N LYS A 166 10.80 -7.94 6.46
CA LYS A 166 9.89 -8.97 5.97
C LYS A 166 10.13 -10.29 6.70
N LEU A 167 9.03 -10.89 7.20
CA LEU A 167 9.01 -12.15 7.96
C LEU A 167 7.89 -13.07 7.42
N GLY A 168 7.36 -13.98 8.25
CA GLY A 168 6.18 -14.79 7.92
C GLY A 168 6.46 -16.16 7.30
N LYS A 169 7.72 -16.62 7.33
CA LYS A 169 8.06 -17.97 6.83
C LYS A 169 7.95 -19.04 7.91
N ASN A 170 8.48 -18.77 9.12
CA ASN A 170 8.50 -19.69 10.25
C ASN A 170 8.83 -18.91 11.52
N GLY A 171 7.98 -18.98 12.54
CA GLY A 171 8.11 -18.19 13.76
C GLY A 171 9.48 -18.28 14.44
N PRO A 172 10.02 -19.46 14.78
CA PRO A 172 11.35 -19.58 15.39
C PRO A 172 12.47 -18.98 14.55
N THR A 173 12.45 -19.18 13.22
CA THR A 173 13.44 -18.60 12.31
C THR A 173 13.28 -17.08 12.22
N ASP A 174 12.05 -16.58 12.24
CA ASP A 174 11.75 -15.14 12.23
C ASP A 174 12.28 -14.45 13.49
N VAL A 175 12.19 -15.12 14.64
CA VAL A 175 12.83 -14.64 15.90
C VAL A 175 14.36 -14.59 15.74
N ALA A 176 14.99 -15.63 15.17
CA ALA A 176 16.43 -15.63 14.93
C ALA A 176 16.87 -14.50 13.98
N ARG A 177 16.07 -14.19 12.92
CA ARG A 177 16.28 -13.07 12.01
C ARG A 177 16.32 -11.73 12.74
N ILE A 178 15.29 -11.45 13.54
CA ILE A 178 15.21 -10.21 14.31
C ILE A 178 16.33 -10.11 15.34
N LYS A 179 16.68 -11.21 16.02
CA LYS A 179 17.82 -11.25 16.93
C LYS A 179 19.14 -10.85 16.24
N ALA A 180 19.41 -11.41 15.07
CA ALA A 180 20.61 -11.09 14.29
C ALA A 180 20.61 -9.63 13.81
N ILE A 181 19.47 -9.14 13.29
CA ILE A 181 19.31 -7.75 12.88
C ILE A 181 19.54 -6.80 14.06
N ARG A 182 18.88 -7.02 15.20
CA ARG A 182 18.99 -6.15 16.37
C ARG A 182 20.43 -6.13 16.93
N ALA A 183 21.14 -7.27 16.92
CA ALA A 183 22.54 -7.33 17.28
C ALA A 183 23.45 -6.50 16.35
N ALA A 184 23.15 -6.44 15.06
CA ALA A 184 23.92 -5.69 14.07
C ALA A 184 23.63 -4.18 14.11
N VAL A 185 22.36 -3.77 14.25
CA VAL A 185 21.96 -2.36 14.15
C VAL A 185 21.89 -1.64 15.50
N GLY A 186 21.95 -2.36 16.62
CA GLY A 186 21.79 -1.79 17.97
C GLY A 186 20.33 -1.47 18.32
N ASN A 187 20.09 -0.78 19.44
CA ASN A 187 18.74 -0.54 19.97
C ASN A 187 18.14 0.80 19.52
N GLU A 188 18.92 1.71 18.98
CA GLU A 188 18.50 3.09 18.67
C GLU A 188 17.59 3.20 17.45
N ILE A 189 17.74 2.30 16.45
CA ILE A 189 16.95 2.36 15.24
C ILE A 189 15.64 1.61 15.39
N PRO A 190 14.48 2.25 15.09
CA PRO A 190 13.19 1.59 15.07
C PRO A 190 13.12 0.43 14.09
N ILE A 191 12.59 -0.71 14.53
CA ILE A 191 12.30 -1.86 13.68
C ILE A 191 10.78 -2.03 13.57
N ARG A 192 10.29 -2.19 12.35
CA ARG A 192 8.92 -2.55 11.96
C ARG A 192 8.96 -3.92 11.33
N ILE A 193 7.99 -4.77 11.58
CA ILE A 193 7.96 -6.10 10.97
C ILE A 193 6.68 -6.28 10.15
N ASP A 194 6.79 -7.04 9.07
CA ASP A 194 5.68 -7.37 8.20
C ASP A 194 5.72 -8.87 7.89
N ALA A 195 4.72 -9.59 8.36
CA ALA A 195 4.63 -11.03 8.18
C ALA A 195 3.92 -11.42 6.87
N ASN A 196 3.35 -10.46 6.13
CA ASN A 196 2.60 -10.67 4.89
C ASN A 196 1.71 -11.92 4.94
N GLN A 197 0.86 -12.03 5.97
CA GLN A 197 -0.11 -13.10 6.15
C GLN A 197 0.50 -14.49 6.50
N GLY A 198 1.81 -14.57 6.77
CA GLY A 198 2.56 -15.83 6.74
C GLY A 198 2.33 -16.75 7.95
N TRP A 199 1.88 -16.22 9.11
CA TRP A 199 1.72 -17.04 10.31
C TRP A 199 0.28 -17.55 10.50
N LYS A 200 0.16 -18.69 11.19
CA LYS A 200 -1.10 -19.13 11.78
C LYS A 200 -1.37 -18.36 13.08
N VAL A 201 -2.63 -18.28 13.52
CA VAL A 201 -3.02 -17.48 14.71
C VAL A 201 -2.22 -17.82 15.96
N LYS A 202 -2.00 -19.10 16.25
CA LYS A 202 -1.20 -19.54 17.39
C LYS A 202 0.26 -19.14 17.24
N GLU A 203 0.83 -19.43 16.09
CA GLU A 203 2.21 -19.08 15.74
C GLU A 203 2.45 -17.57 15.79
N ALA A 204 1.53 -16.75 15.26
CA ALA A 204 1.62 -15.29 15.36
C ALA A 204 1.73 -14.82 16.82
N ILE A 205 0.88 -15.35 17.71
CA ILE A 205 0.90 -14.99 19.14
C ILE A 205 2.23 -15.43 19.78
N GLU A 206 2.69 -16.64 19.53
CA GLU A 206 3.94 -17.17 20.10
C GLU A 206 5.15 -16.37 19.59
N THR A 207 5.21 -16.09 18.28
CA THR A 207 6.29 -15.32 17.65
C THR A 207 6.32 -13.88 18.16
N LEU A 208 5.17 -13.20 18.22
CA LEU A 208 5.10 -11.81 18.70
C LEU A 208 5.49 -11.69 20.18
N ASN A 209 5.16 -12.67 21.01
CA ASN A 209 5.62 -12.70 22.39
C ASN A 209 7.14 -12.92 22.50
N ALA A 210 7.71 -13.81 21.67
CA ALA A 210 9.16 -14.03 21.64
C ALA A 210 9.92 -12.79 21.10
N LEU A 211 9.30 -11.99 20.23
CA LEU A 211 9.86 -10.76 19.68
C LEU A 211 9.78 -9.55 20.60
N ALA A 212 9.02 -9.60 21.68
CA ALA A 212 8.78 -8.48 22.60
C ALA A 212 10.07 -7.83 23.14
N VAL A 213 11.13 -8.63 23.33
CA VAL A 213 12.42 -8.18 23.89
C VAL A 213 13.28 -7.38 22.90
N TYR A 214 12.87 -7.27 21.64
CA TYR A 214 13.64 -6.62 20.58
C TYR A 214 13.11 -5.23 20.19
N ASP A 215 12.23 -4.63 20.96
CA ASP A 215 11.66 -3.29 20.75
C ASP A 215 11.14 -3.08 19.30
N ILE A 216 10.09 -3.84 18.96
CA ILE A 216 9.42 -3.77 17.66
C ILE A 216 8.27 -2.76 17.72
N GLN A 217 8.26 -1.78 16.82
CA GLN A 217 7.22 -0.73 16.79
C GLN A 217 5.82 -1.28 16.49
N HIS A 218 5.71 -2.15 15.51
CA HIS A 218 4.46 -2.82 15.14
C HIS A 218 4.71 -4.03 14.25
N CYS A 219 3.70 -4.91 14.16
CA CYS A 219 3.64 -6.02 13.23
C CYS A 219 2.51 -5.81 12.22
N GLU A 220 2.86 -5.77 10.95
CA GLU A 220 1.93 -5.66 9.83
C GLU A 220 1.48 -7.05 9.39
N GLU A 221 0.18 -7.21 9.15
CA GLU A 221 -0.55 -8.37 8.62
C GLU A 221 -0.01 -9.74 9.09
N PRO A 222 -0.14 -10.07 10.39
CA PRO A 222 0.48 -11.27 10.96
C PRO A 222 -0.15 -12.57 10.47
N ILE A 223 -1.44 -12.57 10.10
CA ILE A 223 -2.21 -13.76 9.71
C ILE A 223 -2.95 -13.53 8.39
N ALA A 224 -3.36 -14.61 7.74
CA ALA A 224 -4.08 -14.56 6.47
C ALA A 224 -5.29 -13.61 6.52
N ARG A 225 -5.41 -12.71 5.53
CA ARG A 225 -6.41 -11.63 5.45
C ARG A 225 -7.87 -12.09 5.65
N TRP A 226 -8.23 -13.27 5.16
CA TRP A 226 -9.58 -13.83 5.37
C TRP A 226 -9.84 -14.33 6.79
N LYS A 227 -8.79 -14.31 7.65
CA LYS A 227 -8.91 -14.60 9.09
C LYS A 227 -9.02 -13.35 9.95
N PHE A 228 -9.35 -12.20 9.37
CA PHE A 228 -9.45 -10.91 10.08
C PHE A 228 -10.29 -10.98 11.36
N MET A 229 -11.34 -11.83 11.40
CA MET A 229 -12.12 -12.11 12.62
C MET A 229 -11.29 -12.69 13.78
N LYS A 230 -10.06 -13.12 13.53
CA LYS A 230 -9.13 -13.63 14.55
C LYS A 230 -8.08 -12.61 14.96
N LEU A 231 -7.97 -11.46 14.25
CA LEU A 231 -7.04 -10.38 14.62
C LEU A 231 -7.28 -9.86 16.05
N PRO A 232 -8.51 -9.68 16.55
CA PRO A 232 -8.74 -9.28 17.94
C PRO A 232 -8.08 -10.22 18.96
N LYS A 233 -8.06 -11.53 18.66
CA LYS A 233 -7.36 -12.51 19.50
C LYS A 233 -5.84 -12.33 19.44
N VAL A 234 -5.28 -12.13 18.25
CA VAL A 234 -3.83 -11.86 18.09
C VAL A 234 -3.47 -10.58 18.85
N LYS A 235 -4.19 -9.49 18.59
CA LYS A 235 -4.00 -8.19 19.25
C LYS A 235 -4.02 -8.29 20.78
N LYS A 236 -5.01 -9.00 21.34
CA LYS A 236 -5.17 -9.16 22.79
C LYS A 236 -3.97 -9.86 23.45
N HIS A 237 -3.29 -10.77 22.74
CA HIS A 237 -2.21 -11.59 23.29
C HIS A 237 -0.83 -11.19 22.76
N SER A 238 -0.75 -10.13 21.96
CA SER A 238 0.51 -9.60 21.45
C SER A 238 0.95 -8.39 22.27
N PRO A 239 2.21 -8.36 22.73
CA PRO A 239 2.81 -7.15 23.32
C PRO A 239 3.19 -6.12 22.25
N ILE A 240 3.24 -6.53 20.97
CA ILE A 240 3.59 -5.68 19.84
C ILE A 240 2.28 -5.21 19.17
N PRO A 241 2.13 -3.89 18.90
CA PRO A 241 0.96 -3.36 18.17
C PRO A 241 0.76 -4.01 16.81
N ILE A 242 -0.49 -4.23 16.42
CA ILE A 242 -0.86 -4.84 15.14
C ILE A 242 -1.28 -3.78 14.13
N MET A 243 -0.79 -3.89 12.89
CA MET A 243 -1.19 -3.09 11.75
C MET A 243 -1.92 -3.97 10.74
N ALA A 244 -3.10 -3.54 10.29
CA ALA A 244 -3.84 -4.15 9.18
C ALA A 244 -3.29 -3.63 7.84
N ASP A 245 -3.03 -4.52 6.90
CA ASP A 245 -2.65 -4.20 5.52
C ASP A 245 -3.58 -4.89 4.51
N GLU A 246 -3.32 -6.14 4.17
CA GLU A 246 -4.08 -6.84 3.12
C GLU A 246 -5.53 -7.13 3.52
N CYS A 247 -5.83 -7.17 4.81
CA CYS A 247 -7.20 -7.33 5.30
C CYS A 247 -8.01 -6.02 5.32
N CYS A 248 -7.40 -4.88 4.95
CA CYS A 248 -8.04 -3.58 4.81
C CYS A 248 -7.85 -3.06 3.37
N GLY A 249 -8.76 -3.43 2.48
CA GLY A 249 -8.75 -2.98 1.07
C GLY A 249 -9.49 -1.66 0.90
N ASP A 250 -10.62 -1.46 1.54
CA ASP A 250 -11.49 -0.28 1.38
C ASP A 250 -12.07 0.23 2.71
N GLU A 251 -12.93 1.24 2.63
CA GLU A 251 -13.61 1.83 3.79
C GLU A 251 -14.48 0.82 4.54
N HIS A 252 -15.11 -0.13 3.86
CA HIS A 252 -15.96 -1.14 4.50
C HIS A 252 -15.15 -2.15 5.31
N ASP A 253 -13.96 -2.50 4.84
CA ASP A 253 -13.03 -3.33 5.61
C ASP A 253 -12.52 -2.58 6.83
N ALA A 254 -12.19 -1.28 6.69
CA ALA A 254 -11.77 -0.43 7.80
C ALA A 254 -12.87 -0.34 8.88
N GLU A 255 -14.14 -0.09 8.50
CA GLU A 255 -15.29 -0.09 9.41
C GLU A 255 -15.41 -1.40 10.20
N LYS A 256 -15.30 -2.56 9.52
CA LYS A 256 -15.34 -3.88 10.16
C LYS A 256 -14.20 -4.07 11.17
N LEU A 257 -12.97 -3.71 10.78
CA LEU A 257 -11.80 -3.85 11.64
C LEU A 257 -11.85 -2.93 12.86
N ILE A 258 -12.37 -1.71 12.70
CA ILE A 258 -12.62 -0.76 13.80
C ILE A 258 -13.68 -1.32 14.75
N ALA A 259 -14.83 -1.76 14.22
CA ALA A 259 -15.91 -2.33 15.02
C ALA A 259 -15.47 -3.56 15.84
N LEU A 260 -14.56 -4.38 15.27
CA LEU A 260 -13.96 -5.53 15.95
C LEU A 260 -12.83 -5.16 16.91
N ASN A 261 -12.38 -3.91 16.92
CA ASN A 261 -11.15 -3.51 17.62
C ASN A 261 -9.94 -4.40 17.24
N ALA A 262 -9.78 -4.67 15.94
CA ALA A 262 -8.93 -5.73 15.42
C ALA A 262 -7.43 -5.38 15.39
N CYS A 263 -7.08 -4.10 15.25
CA CYS A 263 -5.70 -3.62 15.13
C CYS A 263 -5.53 -2.25 15.79
N GLN A 264 -4.31 -1.75 15.87
CA GLN A 264 -4.00 -0.39 16.32
C GLN A 264 -3.77 0.56 15.13
N TYR A 265 -3.30 0.03 14.01
CA TYR A 265 -2.89 0.82 12.85
C TYR A 265 -3.44 0.21 11.55
N PHE A 266 -3.58 1.07 10.55
CA PHE A 266 -3.92 0.70 9.18
C PHE A 266 -2.79 1.10 8.23
N ASN A 267 -2.39 0.23 7.33
CA ASN A 267 -1.54 0.56 6.20
C ASN A 267 -2.42 0.80 4.97
N ILE A 268 -2.66 2.08 4.66
CA ILE A 268 -3.45 2.48 3.50
C ILE A 268 -2.54 2.52 2.28
N LYS A 269 -2.86 1.69 1.27
CA LYS A 269 -2.16 1.68 -0.02
C LYS A 269 -3.13 2.10 -1.11
N LEU A 270 -2.81 3.12 -1.89
CA LEU A 270 -3.70 3.65 -2.93
C LEU A 270 -4.15 2.57 -3.92
N GLY A 271 -3.24 1.67 -4.31
CA GLY A 271 -3.58 0.54 -5.18
C GLY A 271 -4.57 -0.46 -4.58
N LYS A 272 -4.60 -0.66 -3.25
CA LYS A 272 -5.61 -1.48 -2.58
C LYS A 272 -6.93 -0.76 -2.46
N SER A 273 -6.88 0.52 -2.07
CA SER A 273 -8.09 1.33 -1.78
C SER A 273 -8.80 1.81 -3.04
N GLY A 274 -8.16 1.75 -4.21
CA GLY A 274 -8.72 2.30 -5.45
C GLY A 274 -8.50 3.79 -5.62
N GLY A 275 -7.46 4.34 -4.97
CA GLY A 275 -7.00 5.70 -5.15
C GLY A 275 -7.12 6.61 -3.93
N ILE A 276 -6.90 7.90 -4.15
CA ILE A 276 -6.93 8.96 -3.13
C ILE A 276 -8.33 9.13 -2.56
N TYR A 277 -9.37 9.15 -3.42
CA TYR A 277 -10.75 9.36 -2.99
C TYR A 277 -11.19 8.35 -1.93
N LYS A 278 -11.02 7.06 -2.20
CA LYS A 278 -11.37 6.00 -1.23
C LYS A 278 -10.38 5.92 -0.07
N GLY A 279 -9.09 6.18 -0.32
CA GLY A 279 -8.10 6.28 0.74
C GLY A 279 -8.45 7.34 1.78
N LEU A 280 -8.91 8.53 1.35
CA LEU A 280 -9.38 9.59 2.25
C LEU A 280 -10.62 9.20 3.05
N LYS A 281 -11.50 8.34 2.52
CA LYS A 281 -12.63 7.80 3.29
C LYS A 281 -12.16 6.94 4.47
N ILE A 282 -11.15 6.07 4.23
CA ILE A 282 -10.54 5.27 5.31
C ILE A 282 -9.92 6.17 6.39
N VAL A 283 -9.21 7.24 5.98
CA VAL A 283 -8.57 8.19 6.92
C VAL A 283 -9.58 8.90 7.81
N ARG A 284 -10.81 9.11 7.34
CA ARG A 284 -11.86 9.83 8.08
C ARG A 284 -12.60 8.98 9.10
N LEU A 285 -12.45 7.66 9.05
CA LEU A 285 -13.01 6.71 10.03
C LEU A 285 -12.17 6.69 11.31
#